data_9b68ea663601e8c398a8cc7e50290042
#
_entry.id   9b68ea663601e8c398a8cc7e50290042
#
_cell.length_a   1.000
_cell.length_b   1.000
_cell.length_c   1.000
_cell.angle_alpha   90.00
_cell.angle_beta   90.00
_cell.angle_gamma   90.00
#
_symmetry.space_group_name_H-M   'P 1'
#
loop_
_entity.id
_entity.type
_entity.pdbx_description
1 polymer ?
#
loop_
_entity_poly.entity_id
_entity_poly.type
_entity_poly.pdbx_seq_one_letter_code
_entity_poly.pdbx_strand_id
1 'polypeptide(L)'
;MNIDELKVREIREIAQMVGCGGAKTGGPYRIGDKVLIRTVTMTQTGRIVEVYPNELVLEDAAWIGDTGRFHVALRDGALSEIEPADGRVIVSRGSIVDCWEWRHDLPRSAK
;
A
#
# COMPACT_ATOMS: atom_id res chain seq x y z
N MET A 1 -34.14 -14.50 3.08
CA MET A 1 -33.31 -14.01 3.14
C MET A 1 -33.38 -13.07 2.43
N ASN A 2 -33.12 -12.55 2.45
CA ASN A 2 -33.04 -11.72 1.85
C ASN A 2 -31.83 -11.56 1.33
N ILE A 3 -31.71 -11.05 0.48
CA ILE A 3 -30.62 -10.94 -0.09
C ILE A 3 -29.81 -10.07 0.50
N ASP A 4 -30.28 -9.26 1.12
CA ASP A 4 -29.50 -8.50 1.67
C ASP A 4 -28.78 -9.03 2.61
N GLU A 5 -29.25 -9.79 3.28
CA GLU A 5 -28.51 -10.30 4.12
C GLU A 5 -27.72 -11.21 3.62
N LEU A 6 -27.92 -11.61 2.55
CA LEU A 6 -27.12 -12.48 2.03
C LEU A 6 -26.10 -11.84 1.42
N LYS A 7 -26.13 -10.91 0.94
CA LYS A 7 -25.19 -10.38 0.41
C LYS A 7 -24.45 -9.78 1.24
N VAL A 8 -24.82 -9.52 1.95
CA VAL A 8 -24.06 -8.96 2.73
C VAL A 8 -23.38 -9.86 3.37
N ARG A 9 -23.76 -10.84 3.44
CA ARG A 9 -23.13 -11.71 4.00
C ARG A 9 -22.47 -12.39 3.16
N GLU A 10 -22.72 -12.40 2.17
CA GLU A 10 -21.99 -12.98 1.50
C GLU A 10 -21.14 -12.34 1.03
N ILE A 11 -21.33 -11.62 0.96
CA ILE A 11 -20.43 -10.99 0.80
C ILE A 11 -19.74 -10.79 1.81
N ARG A 12 -19.93 -11.09 2.36
CA ARG A 12 -19.34 -11.17 3.29
C ARG A 12 -18.98 -12.25 3.54
N GLU A 13 -19.55 -12.93 3.24
CA GLU A 13 -19.32 -13.81 3.48
C GLU A 13 -18.91 -14.36 2.68
N ILE A 14 -19.00 -14.30 1.92
CA ILE A 14 -18.48 -14.52 1.35
C ILE A 14 -17.59 -14.00 1.28
N ALA A 15 -17.48 -13.78 1.48
CA ALA A 15 -16.67 -13.41 1.78
C ALA A 15 -16.11 -13.80 2.65
N GLN A 16 -16.51 -14.27 2.96
CA GLN A 16 -16.06 -14.67 3.83
C GLN A 16 -15.69 -15.73 3.82
N MET A 17 -15.99 -16.22 3.34
CA MET A 17 -15.82 -16.93 3.47
C MET A 17 -15.17 -17.35 3.15
N VAL A 18 -14.92 -17.53 2.90
CA VAL A 18 -14.34 -17.69 2.98
C VAL A 18 -13.47 -17.91 3.37
N GLY A 19 -13.20 -18.28 3.60
CA GLY A 19 -12.50 -18.19 4.23
C GLY A 19 -11.87 -18.60 4.53
N CYS A 20 -11.81 -18.75 4.60
CA CYS A 20 -11.33 -18.78 5.23
C CYS A 20 -10.56 -18.76 5.73
N GLY A 21 -10.73 -19.26 5.91
CA GLY A 21 -10.28 -19.16 6.92
C GLY A 21 -9.18 -18.59 7.08
N GLY A 22 -8.87 -18.59 7.42
CA GLY A 22 -7.88 -17.71 7.45
C GLY A 22 -7.86 -16.80 6.36
N ALA A 23 -8.84 -16.83 5.65
CA ALA A 23 -8.86 -15.96 4.54
C ALA A 23 -8.72 -14.55 4.99
N LYS A 24 -7.83 -13.83 4.37
CA LYS A 24 -7.65 -12.44 4.66
C LYS A 24 -8.49 -11.69 3.72
N THR A 25 -9.44 -10.95 4.22
CA THR A 25 -10.39 -10.31 3.37
C THR A 25 -9.84 -9.11 2.65
N GLY A 26 -8.86 -8.47 3.10
CA GLY A 26 -8.32 -7.28 2.45
C GLY A 26 -7.09 -7.50 1.62
N GLY A 27 -6.64 -8.75 1.52
CA GLY A 27 -5.40 -9.05 0.85
C GLY A 27 -4.22 -8.71 1.74
N PRO A 28 -3.06 -8.46 1.15
CA PRO A 28 -1.83 -8.32 1.91
C PRO A 28 -1.56 -6.93 2.48
N TYR A 29 -2.39 -5.95 2.13
CA TYR A 29 -2.15 -4.59 2.60
C TYR A 29 -2.69 -4.42 4.01
N ARG A 30 -1.90 -3.83 4.89
CA ARG A 30 -2.30 -3.64 6.28
C ARG A 30 -2.10 -2.21 6.72
N ILE A 31 -3.05 -1.70 7.49
CA ILE A 31 -2.94 -0.37 8.07
C ILE A 31 -1.75 -0.35 9.02
N GLY A 32 -0.92 0.66 8.87
CA GLY A 32 0.27 0.83 9.69
C GLY A 32 1.56 0.39 9.03
N ASP A 33 1.47 -0.41 7.95
CA ASP A 33 2.68 -0.89 7.29
C ASP A 33 3.34 0.22 6.51
N LYS A 34 4.66 0.26 6.59
CA LYS A 34 5.48 1.13 5.75
C LYS A 34 5.84 0.35 4.50
N VAL A 35 5.65 0.97 3.35
CA VAL A 35 5.82 0.30 2.07
C VAL A 35 6.55 1.17 1.06
N LEU A 36 7.20 0.50 0.12
CA LEU A 36 7.65 1.12 -1.11
C LEU A 36 6.80 0.52 -2.21
N ILE A 37 6.05 1.37 -2.89
CA ILE A 37 5.12 0.95 -3.93
C ILE A 37 5.63 1.39 -5.27
N ARG A 38 5.61 0.49 -6.24
CA ARG A 38 5.88 0.86 -7.62
C ARG A 38 4.56 0.80 -8.37
N THR A 39 4.18 1.91 -8.97
CA THR A 39 3.02 1.96 -9.84
C THR A 39 3.49 1.97 -11.28
N VAL A 40 2.54 2.00 -12.19
CA VAL A 40 2.87 2.01 -13.62
C VAL A 40 3.78 3.19 -13.98
N THR A 41 3.62 4.31 -13.29
CA THR A 41 4.33 5.53 -13.66
C THR A 41 5.31 6.05 -12.63
N MET A 42 5.27 5.57 -11.39
CA MET A 42 6.12 6.16 -10.36
C MET A 42 6.39 5.19 -9.23
N THR A 43 7.37 5.56 -8.41
CA THR A 43 7.71 4.83 -7.18
C THR A 43 7.46 5.77 -6.02
N GLN A 44 6.92 5.23 -4.93
CA GLN A 44 6.70 6.05 -3.73
C GLN A 44 6.78 5.21 -2.47
N THR A 45 7.17 5.85 -1.38
CA THR A 45 7.14 5.23 -0.05
C THR A 45 6.02 5.86 0.75
N GLY A 46 5.57 5.18 1.78
CA GLY A 46 4.58 5.75 2.66
C GLY A 46 4.08 4.74 3.68
N ARG A 47 3.27 5.23 4.61
CA ARG A 47 2.62 4.36 5.59
C ARG A 47 1.15 4.23 5.22
N ILE A 48 0.68 3.00 5.12
CA ILE A 48 -0.71 2.75 4.79
C ILE A 48 -1.57 3.12 5.99
N VAL A 49 -2.53 4.00 5.79
CA VAL A 49 -3.45 4.40 6.86
C VAL A 49 -4.88 4.01 6.59
N GLU A 50 -5.24 3.75 5.34
CA GLU A 50 -6.57 3.25 4.99
C GLU A 50 -6.45 2.29 3.80
N VAL A 51 -7.26 1.25 3.81
CA VAL A 51 -7.28 0.25 2.76
C VAL A 51 -8.71 0.11 2.25
N TYR A 52 -8.90 0.32 0.97
CA TYR A 52 -10.20 0.17 0.32
C TYR A 52 -10.07 -0.83 -0.82
N PRO A 53 -11.16 -1.32 -1.35
CA PRO A 53 -11.08 -2.29 -2.46
C PRO A 53 -10.30 -1.77 -3.66
N ASN A 54 -10.40 -0.49 -3.95
CA ASN A 54 -9.77 0.06 -5.14
C ASN A 54 -8.67 1.07 -4.86
N GLU A 55 -8.49 1.48 -3.61
CA GLU A 55 -7.49 2.49 -3.27
C GLU A 55 -6.76 2.15 -1.98
N LEU A 56 -5.57 2.68 -1.86
CA LEU A 56 -4.85 2.76 -0.59
C LEU A 56 -4.65 4.22 -0.27
N VAL A 57 -4.68 4.55 1.01
CA VAL A 57 -4.38 5.91 1.44
C VAL A 57 -3.09 5.85 2.25
N LEU A 58 -2.13 6.69 1.88
CA LEU A 58 -0.83 6.74 2.54
C LEU A 58 -0.66 8.06 3.26
N GLU A 59 0.07 8.01 4.37
CA GLU A 59 0.57 9.21 5.03
C GLU A 59 2.09 9.16 5.06
N ASP A 60 2.70 10.30 5.25
CA ASP A 60 4.15 10.45 5.26
C ASP A 60 4.75 9.84 4.01
N ALA A 61 4.10 10.07 2.88
CA ALA A 61 4.54 9.51 1.61
C ALA A 61 5.60 10.39 0.98
N ALA A 62 6.38 9.79 0.10
CA ALA A 62 7.35 10.53 -0.70
C ALA A 62 7.39 9.93 -2.09
N TRP A 63 7.50 10.78 -3.09
CA TRP A 63 7.77 10.35 -4.44
C TRP A 63 9.27 10.07 -4.53
N ILE A 64 9.60 8.93 -5.12
CA ILE A 64 10.99 8.53 -5.26
C ILE A 64 11.33 8.63 -6.74
N GLY A 65 12.09 9.65 -7.08
CA GLY A 65 12.46 9.87 -8.47
C GLY A 65 13.55 8.92 -8.92
N ASP A 66 14.40 8.50 -7.98
CA ASP A 66 15.48 7.59 -8.29
C ASP A 66 15.82 6.82 -7.02
N THR A 67 15.68 5.50 -7.07
CA THR A 67 16.01 4.67 -5.91
C THR A 67 17.52 4.43 -5.80
N GLY A 68 18.27 4.74 -6.85
CA GLY A 68 19.61 4.21 -6.96
C GLY A 68 19.52 2.72 -7.26
N ARG A 69 20.47 1.93 -6.77
CA ARG A 69 20.40 0.49 -6.97
C ARG A 69 19.28 -0.06 -6.09
N PHE A 70 18.31 -0.71 -6.70
CA PHE A 70 17.05 -1.04 -6.02
C PHE A 70 17.25 -1.91 -4.79
N HIS A 71 18.07 -2.94 -4.88
CA HIS A 71 18.22 -3.82 -3.73
C HIS A 71 18.97 -3.14 -2.58
N VAL A 72 19.81 -2.15 -2.88
CA VAL A 72 20.49 -1.37 -1.86
C VAL A 72 19.49 -0.44 -1.18
N ALA A 73 18.57 0.12 -1.95
CA ALA A 73 17.52 0.95 -1.39
C ALA A 73 16.69 0.15 -0.39
N LEU A 74 16.30 -1.07 -0.77
CA LEU A 74 15.50 -1.90 0.14
C LEU A 74 16.30 -2.37 1.35
N ARG A 75 17.56 -2.73 1.17
CA ARG A 75 18.38 -3.24 2.25
C ARG A 75 18.79 -2.15 3.23
N ASP A 76 19.21 -1.01 2.72
CA ASP A 76 19.84 0.04 3.53
C ASP A 76 19.00 1.29 3.68
N GLY A 77 17.91 1.42 2.92
CA GLY A 77 17.11 2.64 2.94
C GLY A 77 17.74 3.79 2.18
N ALA A 78 18.73 3.53 1.35
CA ALA A 78 19.42 4.59 0.61
C ALA A 78 18.67 4.88 -0.68
N LEU A 79 18.29 6.14 -0.86
CA LEU A 79 17.54 6.58 -2.04
C LEU A 79 18.25 7.77 -2.64
N SER A 80 18.18 7.91 -3.96
CA SER A 80 18.94 8.95 -4.66
C SER A 80 18.15 10.23 -4.91
N GLU A 81 16.85 10.12 -5.13
CA GLU A 81 16.04 11.32 -5.35
C GLU A 81 14.70 11.15 -4.67
N ILE A 82 14.35 12.08 -3.79
CA ILE A 82 13.19 11.99 -2.92
C ILE A 82 12.46 13.32 -2.89
N GLU A 83 11.13 13.26 -3.04
CA GLU A 83 10.29 14.44 -2.83
C GLU A 83 9.15 14.08 -1.89
N PRO A 84 9.22 14.49 -0.62
CA PRO A 84 8.15 14.17 0.32
C PRO A 84 6.85 14.85 -0.07
N ALA A 85 5.75 14.16 0.15
CA ALA A 85 4.43 14.70 -0.10
C ALA A 85 3.87 15.32 1.17
N ASP A 86 3.14 16.41 1.01
CA ASP A 86 2.38 17.00 2.10
C ASP A 86 1.02 16.34 2.12
N GLY A 87 0.56 15.93 3.29
CA GLY A 87 -0.76 15.37 3.43
C GLY A 87 -0.85 13.94 2.94
N ARG A 88 -2.04 13.50 2.72
CA ARG A 88 -2.32 12.13 2.32
C ARG A 88 -2.20 11.94 0.83
N VAL A 89 -1.81 10.73 0.44
CA VAL A 89 -1.74 10.35 -0.96
C VAL A 89 -2.69 9.18 -1.17
N ILE A 90 -3.53 9.27 -2.16
CA ILE A 90 -4.46 8.20 -2.53
C ILE A 90 -3.89 7.50 -3.75
N VAL A 91 -3.69 6.19 -3.62
CA VAL A 91 -3.10 5.39 -4.69
C VAL A 91 -4.13 4.42 -5.21
N SER A 92 -4.35 4.42 -6.53
CA SER A 92 -5.22 3.43 -7.15
C SER A 92 -4.55 2.07 -7.08
N ARG A 93 -5.23 1.08 -6.51
CA ARG A 93 -4.63 -0.25 -6.40
C ARG A 93 -4.40 -0.88 -7.76
N GLY A 94 -5.23 -0.52 -8.75
CA GLY A 94 -5.04 -1.04 -10.11
C GLY A 94 -3.78 -0.55 -10.79
N SER A 95 -3.17 0.52 -10.29
CA SER A 95 -1.93 1.04 -10.86
C SER A 95 -0.69 0.40 -10.23
N ILE A 96 -0.84 -0.37 -9.16
CA ILE A 96 0.30 -0.90 -8.42
C ILE A 96 0.84 -2.12 -9.16
N VAL A 97 2.12 -2.06 -9.47
CA VAL A 97 2.82 -3.19 -10.08
C VAL A 97 3.32 -4.12 -8.98
N ASP A 98 3.93 -3.57 -7.96
CA ASP A 98 4.35 -4.34 -6.80
C ASP A 98 4.49 -3.43 -5.59
N CYS A 99 4.56 -4.05 -4.44
CA CYS A 99 4.64 -3.36 -3.16
C CYS A 99 5.62 -4.12 -2.29
N TRP A 100 6.58 -3.38 -1.72
CA TRP A 100 7.67 -3.96 -0.95
C TRP A 100 7.62 -3.43 0.48
N GLU A 101 7.98 -4.25 1.46
CA GLU A 101 8.13 -3.78 2.81
C GLU A 101 9.23 -2.74 2.88
N TRP A 102 8.96 -1.64 3.57
CA TRP A 102 9.98 -0.63 3.79
C TRP A 102 10.35 -0.68 5.27
N ARG A 103 11.55 -1.13 5.56
CA ARG A 103 11.97 -1.40 6.93
C ARG A 103 12.78 -0.27 7.53
N HIS A 104 12.74 0.88 6.94
CA HIS A 104 13.54 2.03 7.34
C HIS A 104 12.62 3.18 7.71
N ASP A 105 13.19 4.27 8.18
CA ASP A 105 12.40 5.46 8.39
C ASP A 105 11.85 5.95 7.06
N LEU A 106 10.63 6.46 7.10
CA LEU A 106 10.05 7.03 5.89
C LEU A 106 10.77 8.32 5.54
N PRO A 107 11.14 8.52 4.26
CA PRO A 107 11.85 9.73 3.87
C PRO A 107 10.97 10.96 4.05
N ARG A 108 11.45 11.94 4.78
CA ARG A 108 10.70 13.18 5.01
C ARG A 108 11.50 14.41 4.59
N SER A 109 12.63 14.24 3.93
CA SER A 109 13.42 15.34 3.42
C SER A 109 13.70 15.17 1.95
N ALA A 110 13.65 16.27 1.22
CA ALA A 110 13.95 16.23 -0.21
C ALA A 110 15.41 15.88 -0.43
N LYS A 111 15.63 15.21 -1.52
CA LYS A 111 16.98 14.79 -1.87
C LYS A 111 17.16 14.77 -3.38
#